data_5e95b2e369f23f6060d2f507a86eec17
#
_entry.id   5e95b2e369f23f6060d2f507a86eec17
#
_cell.length_a   1.000
_cell.length_b   1.000
_cell.length_c   1.000
_cell.angle_alpha   90.00
_cell.angle_beta   90.00
_cell.angle_gamma   90.00
#
_symmetry.space_group_name_H-M   'P 1'
#
loop_
_entity.id
_entity.type
_entity.pdbx_description
1 polymer ?
#
loop_
_entity_poly.entity_id
_entity_poly.type
_entity_poly.pdbx_seq_one_letter_code
_entity_poly.pdbx_strand_id
1 'polypeptide(L)'
;MAENSETRGRVAVTIAMCFLAAILEGYDIQAFGIAAPKLVAALGLNPSQQGWAASSAMIGLVFGAFTGGKLADAIGRKPVLLMSVALFGVGALWTATSGSFLALLPARFATGLGFGGAYPVLIAIAAEISAPSRRSAVTCALFCGMPTGGSMVSLFANIAGEQLDWRTIFIVGGAMPLAILPLLWFFLRETRPAHEDSADVKLLPALFGDGRAVATILLASASFLALVVLYLVLNWLPSLVVAKGHLSGEGAAASFWFNAASVPGALLLGVLADFAGVRRALVLAYGTVLISLYFLGAAQSVIMIVAWSGMLGVFTPGITFVLYGLAPPLYPAKVRAAASGAIVGIGRLGTIAGPLLAGQLRQMGWPAGSVIDAMLPIVLVGGVCAITLTSRLRRTAPAAQAA
;
A
#
# COMPACT_ATOMS: atom_id res chain seq x y z
N MET A 1 -12.31 33.67 -20.09
CA MET A 1 -12.38 32.25 -20.55
C MET A 1 -11.00 31.63 -20.78
N ALA A 2 -10.03 32.30 -21.40
CA ALA A 2 -8.67 31.77 -21.62
C ALA A 2 -7.88 31.48 -20.33
N GLU A 3 -7.92 32.36 -19.34
CA GLU A 3 -7.23 32.23 -18.06
C GLU A 3 -7.74 31.02 -17.23
N ASN A 4 -9.05 30.72 -17.30
CA ASN A 4 -9.62 29.53 -16.69
C ASN A 4 -9.23 28.21 -17.38
N SER A 5 -8.98 28.23 -18.71
CA SER A 5 -8.55 27.03 -19.44
C SER A 5 -7.07 26.70 -19.19
N GLU A 6 -6.22 27.72 -19.11
CA GLU A 6 -4.78 27.54 -18.81
C GLU A 6 -4.57 27.04 -17.38
N THR A 7 -5.33 27.53 -16.40
CA THR A 7 -5.30 27.05 -15.03
C THR A 7 -5.77 25.59 -14.92
N ARG A 8 -6.83 25.21 -15.65
CA ARG A 8 -7.34 23.82 -15.69
C ARG A 8 -6.34 22.87 -16.34
N GLY A 9 -5.69 23.28 -17.43
CA GLY A 9 -4.67 22.47 -18.08
C GLY A 9 -3.48 22.18 -17.15
N ARG A 10 -3.02 23.17 -16.40
CA ARG A 10 -1.92 23.04 -15.45
C ARG A 10 -2.25 22.13 -14.26
N VAL A 11 -3.47 22.22 -13.72
CA VAL A 11 -3.94 21.30 -12.66
C VAL A 11 -3.96 19.87 -13.16
N ALA A 12 -4.46 19.62 -14.38
CA ALA A 12 -4.49 18.29 -14.97
C ALA A 12 -3.08 17.71 -15.15
N VAL A 13 -2.12 18.50 -15.61
CA VAL A 13 -0.71 18.08 -15.74
C VAL A 13 -0.12 17.71 -14.38
N THR A 14 -0.34 18.52 -13.34
CA THR A 14 0.18 18.21 -12.00
C THR A 14 -0.43 16.92 -11.44
N ILE A 15 -1.75 16.70 -11.61
CA ILE A 15 -2.40 15.44 -11.20
C ILE A 15 -1.82 14.25 -11.96
N ALA A 16 -1.62 14.38 -13.27
CA ALA A 16 -1.00 13.34 -14.11
C ALA A 16 0.42 13.00 -13.65
N MET A 17 1.22 14.00 -13.28
CA MET A 17 2.58 13.79 -12.74
C MET A 17 2.55 13.08 -11.38
N CYS A 18 1.62 13.46 -10.48
CA CYS A 18 1.42 12.77 -9.21
C CYS A 18 0.97 11.31 -9.42
N PHE A 19 0.08 11.07 -10.38
CA PHE A 19 -0.38 9.72 -10.71
C PHE A 19 0.75 8.87 -11.29
N LEU A 20 1.57 9.44 -12.18
CA LEU A 20 2.75 8.75 -12.71
C LEU A 20 3.75 8.40 -11.60
N ALA A 21 4.02 9.31 -10.68
CA ALA A 21 4.86 9.02 -9.52
C ALA A 21 4.28 7.90 -8.65
N ALA A 22 2.96 7.86 -8.42
CA ALA A 22 2.28 6.79 -7.69
C ALA A 22 2.36 5.43 -8.43
N ILE A 23 2.31 5.41 -9.77
CA ILE A 23 2.54 4.20 -10.58
C ILE A 23 3.96 3.68 -10.35
N LEU A 24 4.96 4.54 -10.42
CA LEU A 24 6.36 4.14 -10.25
C LEU A 24 6.66 3.64 -8.83
N GLU A 25 6.05 4.26 -7.82
CA GLU A 25 6.08 3.76 -6.45
C GLU A 25 5.47 2.36 -6.35
N GLY A 26 4.28 2.16 -6.93
CA GLY A 26 3.60 0.85 -6.95
C GLY A 26 4.38 -0.22 -7.71
N TYR A 27 5.04 0.15 -8.81
CA TYR A 27 5.94 -0.73 -9.55
C TYR A 27 7.02 -1.31 -8.63
N ASP A 28 7.73 -0.44 -7.90
CA ASP A 28 8.87 -0.89 -7.10
C ASP A 28 8.45 -1.59 -5.78
N ILE A 29 7.32 -1.20 -5.16
CA ILE A 29 6.76 -1.93 -4.02
C ILE A 29 6.51 -3.40 -4.39
N GLN A 30 5.97 -3.65 -5.57
CA GLN A 30 5.69 -4.99 -6.08
C GLN A 30 6.95 -5.67 -6.65
N ALA A 31 7.94 -4.91 -7.14
CA ALA A 31 9.15 -5.40 -7.79
C ALA A 31 9.91 -6.43 -6.96
N PHE A 32 10.02 -6.21 -5.64
CA PHE A 32 10.69 -7.17 -4.76
C PHE A 32 9.98 -8.53 -4.73
N GLY A 33 8.66 -8.54 -4.57
CA GLY A 33 7.87 -9.78 -4.57
C GLY A 33 8.01 -10.56 -5.88
N ILE A 34 8.00 -9.86 -7.02
CA ILE A 34 8.16 -10.45 -8.35
C ILE A 34 9.60 -10.98 -8.58
N ALA A 35 10.60 -10.22 -8.15
CA ALA A 35 12.01 -10.62 -8.29
C ALA A 35 12.41 -11.74 -7.32
N ALA A 36 11.73 -11.85 -6.17
CA ALA A 36 12.16 -12.67 -5.04
C ALA A 36 12.47 -14.13 -5.39
N PRO A 37 11.68 -14.87 -6.18
CA PRO A 37 12.01 -16.27 -6.50
C PRO A 37 13.42 -16.43 -7.10
N LYS A 38 13.78 -15.55 -8.05
CA LYS A 38 15.07 -15.58 -8.73
C LYS A 38 16.18 -14.92 -7.92
N LEU A 39 15.89 -13.82 -7.23
CA LEU A 39 16.82 -13.11 -6.36
C LEU A 39 17.27 -13.98 -5.20
N VAL A 40 16.34 -14.67 -4.54
CA VAL A 40 16.62 -15.58 -3.42
C VAL A 40 17.54 -16.72 -3.86
N ALA A 41 17.27 -17.34 -5.03
CA ALA A 41 18.12 -18.37 -5.60
C ALA A 41 19.50 -17.83 -5.97
N ALA A 42 19.59 -16.66 -6.60
CA ALA A 42 20.84 -16.05 -7.05
C ALA A 42 21.77 -15.62 -5.90
N LEU A 43 21.21 -15.14 -4.79
CA LEU A 43 21.97 -14.67 -3.62
C LEU A 43 22.08 -15.73 -2.50
N GLY A 44 21.49 -16.92 -2.67
CA GLY A 44 21.49 -17.98 -1.67
C GLY A 44 20.79 -17.59 -0.37
N LEU A 45 19.73 -16.80 -0.44
CA LEU A 45 19.03 -16.31 0.74
C LEU A 45 18.13 -17.39 1.34
N ASN A 46 18.10 -17.46 2.67
CA ASN A 46 17.10 -18.26 3.36
C ASN A 46 15.75 -17.49 3.46
N PRO A 47 14.63 -18.18 3.79
CA PRO A 47 13.32 -17.56 3.85
C PRO A 47 13.23 -16.39 4.85
N SER A 48 13.91 -16.48 6.00
CA SER A 48 13.97 -15.39 6.97
C SER A 48 14.64 -14.14 6.38
N GLN A 49 15.76 -14.33 5.65
CA GLN A 49 16.46 -13.24 4.96
C GLN A 49 15.60 -12.58 3.87
N GLN A 50 14.82 -13.36 3.12
CA GLN A 50 13.84 -12.82 2.17
C GLN A 50 12.81 -11.94 2.89
N GLY A 51 12.26 -12.39 4.02
CA GLY A 51 11.33 -11.62 4.83
C GLY A 51 11.94 -10.31 5.33
N TRP A 52 13.17 -10.34 5.84
CA TRP A 52 13.90 -9.15 6.28
C TRP A 52 14.19 -8.18 5.14
N ALA A 53 14.58 -8.65 3.96
CA ALA A 53 14.84 -7.80 2.79
C ALA A 53 13.58 -7.09 2.31
N ALA A 54 12.43 -7.77 2.31
CA ALA A 54 11.13 -7.15 2.03
C ALA A 54 10.76 -6.11 3.08
N SER A 55 10.87 -6.47 4.37
CA SER A 55 10.49 -5.60 5.49
C SER A 55 11.43 -4.42 5.68
N SER A 56 12.69 -4.51 5.26
CA SER A 56 13.64 -3.38 5.29
C SER A 56 13.12 -2.19 4.49
N ALA A 57 12.55 -2.41 3.30
CA ALA A 57 11.91 -1.33 2.55
C ALA A 57 10.68 -0.76 3.28
N MET A 58 9.89 -1.59 3.94
CA MET A 58 8.73 -1.14 4.69
C MET A 58 9.12 -0.36 5.96
N ILE A 59 10.22 -0.73 6.61
CA ILE A 59 10.81 0.06 7.70
C ILE A 59 11.24 1.43 7.17
N GLY A 60 11.97 1.46 6.06
CA GLY A 60 12.34 2.72 5.38
C GLY A 60 11.13 3.58 5.05
N LEU A 61 10.03 2.99 4.54
CA LEU A 61 8.79 3.68 4.22
C LEU A 61 8.16 4.35 5.45
N VAL A 62 8.15 3.67 6.61
CA VAL A 62 7.63 4.25 7.85
C VAL A 62 8.46 5.46 8.26
N PHE A 63 9.79 5.34 8.27
CA PHE A 63 10.69 6.47 8.59
C PHE A 63 10.55 7.60 7.58
N GLY A 64 10.47 7.29 6.28
CA GLY A 64 10.28 8.27 5.22
C GLY A 64 8.98 9.05 5.33
N ALA A 65 7.89 8.40 5.74
CA ALA A 65 6.60 9.06 5.93
C ALA A 65 6.63 10.11 7.05
N PHE A 66 7.33 9.80 8.16
CA PHE A 66 7.49 10.75 9.26
C PHE A 66 8.42 11.91 8.91
N THR A 67 9.54 11.61 8.27
CA THR A 67 10.55 12.64 7.93
C THR A 67 10.10 13.47 6.73
N GLY A 68 9.53 12.85 5.70
CA GLY A 68 9.08 13.50 4.48
C GLY A 68 7.97 14.51 4.71
N GLY A 69 6.99 14.20 5.57
CA GLY A 69 5.94 15.14 5.94
C GLY A 69 6.50 16.40 6.59
N LYS A 70 7.32 16.25 7.65
CA LYS A 70 7.97 17.38 8.32
C LYS A 70 8.87 18.19 7.40
N LEU A 71 9.62 17.51 6.54
CA LEU A 71 10.51 18.16 5.59
C LEU A 71 9.70 18.94 4.53
N ALA A 72 8.57 18.39 4.07
CA ALA A 72 7.68 19.06 3.12
C ALA A 72 7.06 20.34 3.69
N ASP A 73 6.75 20.36 4.97
CA ASP A 73 6.29 21.57 5.66
C ASP A 73 7.42 22.61 5.81
N ALA A 74 8.68 22.17 5.99
CA ALA A 74 9.84 23.04 6.18
C ALA A 74 10.36 23.66 4.88
N ILE A 75 10.64 22.83 3.86
CA ILE A 75 11.33 23.26 2.62
C ILE A 75 10.42 23.28 1.39
N GLY A 76 9.16 22.86 1.53
CA GLY A 76 8.19 22.80 0.43
C GLY A 76 7.94 21.37 -0.08
N ARG A 77 6.83 21.19 -0.78
CA ARG A 77 6.36 19.86 -1.23
C ARG A 77 7.12 19.37 -2.46
N LYS A 78 7.39 20.26 -3.42
CA LYS A 78 8.09 19.93 -4.65
C LYS A 78 9.52 19.43 -4.39
N PRO A 79 10.39 20.10 -3.61
CA PRO A 79 11.73 19.60 -3.32
C PRO A 79 11.72 18.23 -2.66
N VAL A 80 10.81 18.01 -1.70
CA VAL A 80 10.71 16.73 -0.99
C VAL A 80 10.26 15.62 -1.93
N LEU A 81 9.29 15.86 -2.80
CA LEU A 81 8.89 14.85 -3.79
C LEU A 81 10.03 14.49 -4.74
N LEU A 82 10.77 15.49 -5.24
CA LEU A 82 11.92 15.24 -6.12
C LEU A 82 13.02 14.43 -5.43
N MET A 83 13.38 14.80 -4.18
CA MET A 83 14.36 14.04 -3.39
C MET A 83 13.88 12.62 -3.12
N SER A 84 12.61 12.44 -2.81
CA SER A 84 12.00 11.13 -2.55
C SER A 84 12.03 10.25 -3.80
N VAL A 85 11.66 10.80 -4.96
CA VAL A 85 11.70 10.08 -6.25
C VAL A 85 13.14 9.74 -6.64
N ALA A 86 14.09 10.66 -6.45
CA ALA A 86 15.50 10.40 -6.67
C ALA A 86 16.02 9.28 -5.76
N LEU A 87 15.68 9.34 -4.47
CA LEU A 87 16.15 8.39 -3.48
C LEU A 87 15.65 6.98 -3.75
N PHE A 88 14.35 6.80 -4.06
CA PHE A 88 13.87 5.45 -4.37
C PHE A 88 14.38 4.95 -5.72
N GLY A 89 14.54 5.82 -6.72
CA GLY A 89 15.15 5.43 -7.99
C GLY A 89 16.61 4.95 -7.84
N VAL A 90 17.43 5.70 -7.10
CA VAL A 90 18.82 5.30 -6.78
C VAL A 90 18.83 4.04 -5.92
N GLY A 91 17.94 3.92 -4.93
CA GLY A 91 17.82 2.74 -4.07
C GLY A 91 17.44 1.47 -4.85
N ALA A 92 16.58 1.58 -5.86
CA ALA A 92 16.24 0.48 -6.74
C ALA A 92 17.45 0.05 -7.59
N LEU A 93 18.20 0.99 -8.18
CA LEU A 93 19.44 0.67 -8.90
C LEU A 93 20.49 0.06 -7.98
N TRP A 94 20.62 0.55 -6.76
CA TRP A 94 21.50 -0.06 -5.75
C TRP A 94 21.05 -1.49 -5.42
N THR A 95 19.74 -1.73 -5.30
CA THR A 95 19.19 -3.08 -5.14
C THR A 95 19.63 -4.01 -6.28
N ALA A 96 19.57 -3.53 -7.53
CA ALA A 96 20.00 -4.32 -8.70
C ALA A 96 21.49 -4.72 -8.66
N THR A 97 22.34 -3.90 -8.06
CA THR A 97 23.80 -4.17 -7.95
C THR A 97 24.18 -4.95 -6.70
N SER A 98 23.23 -5.24 -5.80
CA SER A 98 23.48 -5.95 -4.55
C SER A 98 23.87 -7.39 -4.83
N GLY A 99 25.03 -7.81 -4.29
CA GLY A 99 25.59 -9.18 -4.42
C GLY A 99 25.47 -10.01 -3.15
N SER A 100 24.89 -9.48 -2.07
CA SER A 100 24.76 -10.19 -0.79
C SER A 100 23.55 -9.67 0.01
N PHE A 101 23.12 -10.46 1.00
CA PHE A 101 22.05 -10.06 1.92
C PHE A 101 22.35 -8.73 2.63
N LEU A 102 23.60 -8.56 3.14
CA LEU A 102 23.99 -7.36 3.86
C LEU A 102 24.01 -6.10 2.99
N ALA A 103 24.32 -6.22 1.69
CA ALA A 103 24.25 -5.12 0.74
C ALA A 103 22.80 -4.81 0.34
N LEU A 104 21.94 -5.83 0.30
CA LEU A 104 20.53 -5.71 -0.07
C LEU A 104 19.72 -4.92 0.97
N LEU A 105 19.97 -5.12 2.27
CA LEU A 105 19.19 -4.48 3.34
C LEU A 105 19.22 -2.95 3.28
N PRO A 106 20.40 -2.26 3.24
CA PRO A 106 20.43 -0.80 3.17
C PRO A 106 19.88 -0.26 1.84
N ALA A 107 20.06 -0.96 0.73
CA ALA A 107 19.50 -0.58 -0.55
C ALA A 107 17.95 -0.58 -0.51
N ARG A 108 17.36 -1.63 0.06
CA ARG A 108 15.91 -1.74 0.27
C ARG A 108 15.39 -0.69 1.26
N PHE A 109 16.12 -0.43 2.36
CA PHE A 109 15.77 0.61 3.31
C PHE A 109 15.77 2.00 2.64
N ALA A 110 16.80 2.34 1.86
CA ALA A 110 16.89 3.60 1.13
C ALA A 110 15.73 3.78 0.12
N THR A 111 15.41 2.70 -0.62
CA THR A 111 14.24 2.68 -1.52
C THR A 111 12.95 2.99 -0.74
N GLY A 112 12.73 2.31 0.38
CA GLY A 112 11.57 2.54 1.23
C GLY A 112 11.50 3.94 1.82
N LEU A 113 12.63 4.51 2.23
CA LEU A 113 12.71 5.88 2.74
C LEU A 113 12.23 6.90 1.69
N GLY A 114 12.60 6.69 0.42
CA GLY A 114 12.10 7.47 -0.70
C GLY A 114 10.58 7.37 -0.87
N PHE A 115 10.02 6.16 -0.85
CA PHE A 115 8.56 5.96 -0.95
C PHE A 115 7.80 6.64 0.17
N GLY A 116 8.26 6.43 1.41
CA GLY A 116 7.63 7.02 2.57
C GLY A 116 7.58 8.54 2.48
N GLY A 117 8.63 9.17 1.95
CA GLY A 117 8.67 10.62 1.74
C GLY A 117 7.74 11.10 0.62
N ALA A 118 7.61 10.35 -0.47
CA ALA A 118 6.80 10.75 -1.63
C ALA A 118 5.30 10.71 -1.34
N TYR A 119 4.81 9.63 -0.74
CA TYR A 119 3.39 9.33 -0.64
C TYR A 119 2.53 10.40 0.06
N PRO A 120 2.85 10.87 1.27
CA PRO A 120 2.07 11.93 1.92
C PRO A 120 2.11 13.25 1.13
N VAL A 121 3.23 13.52 0.46
CA VAL A 121 3.41 14.73 -0.36
C VAL A 121 2.53 14.67 -1.61
N LEU A 122 2.45 13.52 -2.29
CA LEU A 122 1.57 13.32 -3.45
C LEU A 122 0.10 13.58 -3.10
N ILE A 123 -0.36 13.02 -1.97
CA ILE A 123 -1.73 13.22 -1.48
C ILE A 123 -1.98 14.69 -1.18
N ALA A 124 -1.04 15.35 -0.51
CA ALA A 124 -1.16 16.75 -0.14
C ALA A 124 -1.23 17.66 -1.37
N ILE A 125 -0.33 17.50 -2.35
CA ILE A 125 -0.35 18.25 -3.61
C ILE A 125 -1.72 18.06 -4.30
N ALA A 126 -2.18 16.82 -4.43
CA ALA A 126 -3.44 16.52 -5.09
C ALA A 126 -4.65 17.17 -4.39
N ALA A 127 -4.67 17.15 -3.06
CA ALA A 127 -5.74 17.76 -2.28
C ALA A 127 -5.75 19.30 -2.38
N GLU A 128 -4.58 19.93 -2.47
CA GLU A 128 -4.44 21.39 -2.55
C GLU A 128 -4.83 21.97 -3.90
N ILE A 129 -4.44 21.29 -4.99
CA ILE A 129 -4.73 21.78 -6.36
C ILE A 129 -6.14 21.42 -6.83
N SER A 130 -6.82 20.50 -6.14
CA SER A 130 -8.14 20.01 -6.53
C SER A 130 -9.25 20.88 -5.94
N ALA A 131 -10.29 21.15 -6.74
CA ALA A 131 -11.51 21.76 -6.22
C ALA A 131 -12.09 20.92 -5.08
N PRO A 132 -12.67 21.51 -4.01
CA PRO A 132 -13.20 20.79 -2.85
C PRO A 132 -14.13 19.63 -3.22
N SER A 133 -14.97 19.80 -4.25
CA SER A 133 -15.90 18.77 -4.76
C SER A 133 -15.22 17.60 -5.48
N ARG A 134 -13.94 17.71 -5.87
CA ARG A 134 -13.20 16.70 -6.62
C ARG A 134 -12.02 16.08 -5.85
N ARG A 135 -11.71 16.59 -4.65
CA ARG A 135 -10.56 16.11 -3.84
C ARG A 135 -10.59 14.61 -3.61
N SER A 136 -11.77 14.10 -3.23
CA SER A 136 -11.95 12.66 -2.98
C SER A 136 -11.67 11.83 -4.23
N ALA A 137 -12.23 12.23 -5.39
CA ALA A 137 -12.05 11.52 -6.64
C ALA A 137 -10.57 11.52 -7.11
N VAL A 138 -9.88 12.66 -6.97
CA VAL A 138 -8.46 12.77 -7.34
C VAL A 138 -7.59 11.92 -6.40
N THR A 139 -7.86 11.95 -5.09
CA THR A 139 -7.15 11.10 -4.13
C THR A 139 -7.37 9.61 -4.42
N CYS A 140 -8.60 9.20 -4.71
CA CYS A 140 -8.89 7.81 -5.13
C CYS A 140 -8.16 7.42 -6.41
N ALA A 141 -8.12 8.32 -7.40
CA ALA A 141 -7.37 8.08 -8.64
C ALA A 141 -5.88 7.86 -8.35
N LEU A 142 -5.26 8.67 -7.47
CA LEU A 142 -3.86 8.47 -7.07
C LEU A 142 -3.64 7.12 -6.38
N PHE A 143 -4.56 6.69 -5.52
CA PHE A 143 -4.49 5.37 -4.89
C PHE A 143 -4.54 4.22 -5.92
N CYS A 144 -5.23 4.41 -7.04
CA CYS A 144 -5.22 3.43 -8.15
C CYS A 144 -3.87 3.35 -8.87
N GLY A 145 -3.00 4.35 -8.74
CA GLY A 145 -1.66 4.35 -9.34
C GLY A 145 -0.79 3.20 -8.82
N MET A 146 -0.80 2.95 -7.51
CA MET A 146 0.03 1.90 -6.91
C MET A 146 -0.28 0.49 -7.46
N PRO A 147 -1.52 -0.02 -7.42
CA PRO A 147 -1.80 -1.33 -8.01
C PRO A 147 -1.65 -1.35 -9.53
N THR A 148 -1.79 -0.22 -10.22
CA THR A 148 -1.46 -0.12 -11.65
C THR A 148 0.03 -0.38 -11.87
N GLY A 149 0.92 0.24 -11.10
CA GLY A 149 2.36 0.00 -11.14
C GLY A 149 2.70 -1.46 -10.80
N GLY A 150 2.07 -2.01 -9.76
CA GLY A 150 2.19 -3.42 -9.40
C GLY A 150 1.76 -4.37 -10.53
N SER A 151 0.69 -4.03 -11.26
CA SER A 151 0.25 -4.78 -12.45
C SER A 151 1.29 -4.69 -13.56
N MET A 152 1.90 -3.52 -13.79
CA MET A 152 2.90 -3.32 -14.85
C MET A 152 4.13 -4.21 -14.64
N VAL A 153 4.72 -4.22 -13.46
CA VAL A 153 5.90 -5.07 -13.19
C VAL A 153 5.54 -6.55 -13.24
N SER A 154 4.36 -6.92 -12.77
CA SER A 154 3.89 -8.31 -12.78
C SER A 154 3.64 -8.78 -14.22
N LEU A 155 3.02 -7.96 -15.06
CA LEU A 155 2.82 -8.25 -16.48
C LEU A 155 4.15 -8.33 -17.24
N PHE A 156 5.06 -7.40 -16.98
CA PHE A 156 6.41 -7.41 -17.56
C PHE A 156 7.13 -8.72 -17.24
N ALA A 157 7.12 -9.15 -15.98
CA ALA A 157 7.76 -10.40 -15.57
C ALA A 157 7.05 -11.65 -16.11
N ASN A 158 5.72 -11.63 -16.22
CA ASN A 158 4.96 -12.73 -16.81
C ASN A 158 5.27 -12.93 -18.31
N ILE A 159 5.33 -11.83 -19.08
CA ILE A 159 5.64 -11.87 -20.52
C ILE A 159 7.10 -12.28 -20.75
N ALA A 160 8.04 -11.75 -19.97
CA ALA A 160 9.47 -12.06 -20.12
C ALA A 160 9.80 -13.49 -19.62
N GLY A 161 8.96 -14.08 -18.78
CA GLY A 161 9.06 -15.48 -18.34
C GLY A 161 10.34 -15.80 -17.59
N GLU A 162 10.83 -17.05 -17.80
CA GLU A 162 11.99 -17.56 -17.07
C GLU A 162 13.33 -16.92 -17.47
N GLN A 163 13.40 -16.26 -18.61
CA GLN A 163 14.62 -15.62 -19.09
C GLN A 163 14.90 -14.26 -18.42
N LEU A 164 13.91 -13.68 -17.73
CA LEU A 164 14.05 -12.39 -17.06
C LEU A 164 15.06 -12.49 -15.90
N ASP A 165 16.14 -11.71 -15.97
CA ASP A 165 17.02 -11.51 -14.81
C ASP A 165 16.31 -10.62 -13.79
N TRP A 166 16.33 -11.01 -12.53
CA TRP A 166 15.74 -10.26 -11.42
C TRP A 166 16.30 -8.82 -11.32
N ARG A 167 17.56 -8.62 -11.71
CA ARG A 167 18.21 -7.29 -11.73
C ARG A 167 17.51 -6.33 -12.68
N THR A 168 17.05 -6.83 -13.83
CA THR A 168 16.35 -6.03 -14.82
C THR A 168 15.09 -5.37 -14.25
N ILE A 169 14.37 -6.05 -13.37
CA ILE A 169 13.19 -5.52 -12.68
C ILE A 169 13.55 -4.25 -11.90
N PHE A 170 14.66 -4.28 -11.15
CA PHE A 170 15.12 -3.14 -10.35
C PHE A 170 15.82 -2.06 -11.20
N ILE A 171 16.51 -2.44 -12.28
CA ILE A 171 17.08 -1.46 -13.22
C ILE A 171 15.96 -0.64 -13.86
N VAL A 172 14.92 -1.29 -14.35
CA VAL A 172 13.75 -0.60 -14.92
C VAL A 172 13.05 0.23 -13.84
N GLY A 173 12.82 -0.36 -12.66
CA GLY A 173 12.18 0.30 -11.51
C GLY A 173 12.95 1.52 -10.98
N GLY A 174 14.28 1.56 -11.15
CA GLY A 174 15.09 2.71 -10.76
C GLY A 174 15.31 3.72 -11.89
N ALA A 175 15.49 3.25 -13.13
CA ALA A 175 15.71 4.13 -14.27
C ALA A 175 14.47 4.98 -14.61
N MET A 176 13.27 4.40 -14.55
CA MET A 176 12.04 5.14 -14.85
C MET A 176 11.79 6.33 -13.89
N PRO A 177 11.86 6.20 -12.57
CA PRO A 177 11.74 7.33 -11.64
C PRO A 177 12.78 8.42 -11.91
N LEU A 178 14.04 8.03 -12.16
CA LEU A 178 15.09 9.00 -12.46
C LEU A 178 14.85 9.72 -13.78
N ALA A 179 14.33 9.02 -14.80
CA ALA A 179 14.01 9.61 -16.10
C ALA A 179 12.85 10.63 -16.03
N ILE A 180 11.93 10.48 -15.08
CA ILE A 180 10.83 11.46 -14.92
C ILE A 180 11.19 12.66 -14.06
N LEU A 181 12.33 12.66 -13.34
CA LEU A 181 12.74 13.78 -12.50
C LEU A 181 12.77 15.13 -13.24
N PRO A 182 13.32 15.25 -14.46
CA PRO A 182 13.26 16.50 -15.22
C PRO A 182 11.82 16.96 -15.48
N LEU A 183 10.92 16.03 -15.84
CA LEU A 183 9.51 16.37 -16.04
C LEU A 183 8.86 16.87 -14.74
N LEU A 184 9.10 16.18 -13.61
CA LEU A 184 8.62 16.63 -12.31
C LEU A 184 9.19 18.00 -11.95
N TRP A 185 10.48 18.23 -12.22
CA TRP A 185 11.13 19.51 -11.97
C TRP A 185 10.47 20.67 -12.73
N PHE A 186 10.18 20.49 -14.02
CA PHE A 186 9.64 21.55 -14.88
C PHE A 186 8.14 21.73 -14.71
N PHE A 187 7.36 20.66 -14.55
CA PHE A 187 5.91 20.70 -14.57
C PHE A 187 5.26 20.77 -13.20
N LEU A 188 5.91 20.24 -12.13
CA LEU A 188 5.36 20.31 -10.80
C LEU A 188 5.58 21.70 -10.20
N ARG A 189 4.50 22.29 -9.68
CA ARG A 189 4.57 23.56 -8.94
C ARG A 189 4.71 23.32 -7.46
N GLU A 190 5.36 24.28 -6.77
CA GLU A 190 5.33 24.34 -5.32
C GLU A 190 3.94 24.71 -4.82
N THR A 191 3.43 23.95 -3.87
CA THR A 191 2.10 24.14 -3.28
C THR A 191 2.17 24.33 -1.77
N ARG A 192 3.26 24.91 -1.27
CA ARG A 192 3.50 25.13 0.16
C ARG A 192 2.31 25.86 0.80
N PRO A 193 1.62 25.25 1.80
CA PRO A 193 0.54 25.94 2.51
C PRO A 193 1.12 27.12 3.30
N ALA A 194 0.29 28.18 3.47
CA ALA A 194 0.57 29.18 4.49
C ALA A 194 0.65 28.47 5.86
N HIS A 195 1.63 28.85 6.67
CA HIS A 195 1.83 28.26 8.00
C HIS A 195 0.50 28.28 8.78
N GLU A 196 -0.12 27.12 8.93
CA GLU A 196 -1.09 26.92 10.00
C GLU A 196 -0.32 26.43 11.22
N ASP A 197 -0.37 27.20 12.31
CA ASP A 197 0.17 26.78 13.60
C ASP A 197 -0.43 25.41 13.95
N SER A 198 0.39 24.37 13.86
CA SER A 198 0.01 23.04 14.32
C SER A 198 -0.16 23.13 15.84
N ALA A 199 -1.43 23.20 16.27
CA ALA A 199 -1.77 23.17 17.68
C ALA A 199 -1.11 21.96 18.33
N ASP A 200 -0.51 22.16 19.50
CA ASP A 200 0.20 21.12 20.27
C ASP A 200 -0.83 20.05 20.72
N VAL A 201 -1.11 19.09 19.84
CA VAL A 201 -2.15 18.06 20.03
C VAL A 201 -1.56 16.96 20.91
N LYS A 202 -2.04 16.84 22.14
CA LYS A 202 -1.73 15.69 23.00
C LYS A 202 -2.38 14.44 22.42
N LEU A 203 -1.58 13.63 21.71
CA LEU A 203 -2.04 12.49 20.92
C LEU A 203 -2.74 11.40 21.75
N LEU A 204 -2.20 11.06 22.94
CA LEU A 204 -2.77 10.01 23.78
C LEU A 204 -4.19 10.34 24.26
N PRO A 205 -4.49 11.51 24.83
CA PRO A 205 -5.85 11.91 25.14
C PRO A 205 -6.77 11.98 23.91
N ALA A 206 -6.23 12.37 22.74
CA ALA A 206 -6.99 12.40 21.51
C ALA A 206 -7.46 10.99 21.08
N LEU A 207 -6.60 9.99 21.18
CA LEU A 207 -6.87 8.61 20.80
C LEU A 207 -7.74 7.85 21.81
N PHE A 208 -7.49 8.03 23.11
CA PHE A 208 -8.05 7.18 24.14
C PHE A 208 -9.03 7.88 25.08
N GLY A 209 -9.16 9.22 25.01
CA GLY A 209 -10.09 10.01 25.81
C GLY A 209 -11.55 9.79 25.40
N ASP A 210 -12.48 10.28 26.25
CA ASP A 210 -13.95 10.34 26.01
C ASP A 210 -14.58 9.02 25.55
N GLY A 211 -14.10 7.90 26.07
CA GLY A 211 -14.64 6.56 25.75
C GLY A 211 -14.26 6.01 24.36
N ARG A 212 -13.36 6.69 23.62
CA ARG A 212 -12.91 6.28 22.28
C ARG A 212 -11.94 5.12 22.26
N ALA A 213 -11.33 4.77 23.40
CA ALA A 213 -10.26 3.76 23.48
C ALA A 213 -10.59 2.46 22.75
N VAL A 214 -11.78 1.89 22.95
CA VAL A 214 -12.17 0.63 22.30
C VAL A 214 -12.30 0.81 20.79
N ALA A 215 -12.89 1.90 20.31
CA ALA A 215 -13.03 2.16 18.87
C ALA A 215 -11.65 2.36 18.22
N THR A 216 -10.75 3.09 18.86
CA THR A 216 -9.37 3.30 18.43
C THR A 216 -8.61 1.97 18.34
N ILE A 217 -8.68 1.12 19.38
CA ILE A 217 -8.01 -0.20 19.39
C ILE A 217 -8.56 -1.08 18.28
N LEU A 218 -9.89 -1.17 18.14
CA LEU A 218 -10.51 -2.00 17.10
C LEU A 218 -10.11 -1.56 15.70
N LEU A 219 -10.09 -0.24 15.44
CA LEU A 219 -9.69 0.29 14.13
C LEU A 219 -8.21 0.09 13.85
N ALA A 220 -7.35 0.37 14.84
CA ALA A 220 -5.91 0.16 14.71
C ALA A 220 -5.57 -1.31 14.47
N SER A 221 -6.20 -2.23 15.23
CA SER A 221 -6.00 -3.68 15.05
C SER A 221 -6.50 -4.16 13.69
N ALA A 222 -7.69 -3.74 13.26
CA ALA A 222 -8.23 -4.10 11.95
C ALA A 222 -7.33 -3.60 10.82
N SER A 223 -6.83 -2.36 10.91
CA SER A 223 -5.93 -1.77 9.91
C SER A 223 -4.56 -2.46 9.88
N PHE A 224 -4.00 -2.77 11.06
CA PHE A 224 -2.75 -3.50 11.18
C PHE A 224 -2.85 -4.89 10.54
N LEU A 225 -3.87 -5.67 10.90
CA LEU A 225 -4.07 -7.03 10.41
C LEU A 225 -4.37 -7.05 8.90
N ALA A 226 -5.14 -6.08 8.39
CA ALA A 226 -5.38 -5.96 6.95
C ALA A 226 -4.09 -5.69 6.17
N LEU A 227 -3.19 -4.85 6.70
CA LEU A 227 -1.89 -4.56 6.07
C LEU A 227 -0.89 -5.71 6.22
N VAL A 228 -0.95 -6.50 7.30
CA VAL A 228 -0.18 -7.75 7.42
C VAL A 228 -0.50 -8.66 6.23
N VAL A 229 -1.78 -8.92 5.96
CA VAL A 229 -2.22 -9.79 4.86
C VAL A 229 -1.85 -9.20 3.51
N LEU A 230 -2.16 -7.92 3.28
CA LEU A 230 -1.87 -7.25 2.01
C LEU A 230 -0.38 -7.33 1.65
N TYR A 231 0.50 -6.94 2.57
CA TYR A 231 1.94 -6.89 2.29
C TYR A 231 2.62 -8.25 2.32
N LEU A 232 2.06 -9.23 3.04
CA LEU A 232 2.46 -10.63 2.90
C LEU A 232 2.18 -11.10 1.47
N VAL A 233 0.97 -10.89 0.95
CA VAL A 233 0.60 -11.27 -0.43
C VAL A 233 1.49 -10.55 -1.45
N LEU A 234 1.63 -9.22 -1.36
CA LEU A 234 2.44 -8.43 -2.31
C LEU A 234 3.88 -8.92 -2.40
N ASN A 235 4.50 -9.32 -1.28
CA ASN A 235 5.91 -9.69 -1.24
C ASN A 235 6.16 -11.19 -1.39
N TRP A 236 5.18 -12.05 -1.09
CA TRP A 236 5.41 -13.49 -1.02
C TRP A 236 4.60 -14.31 -2.02
N LEU A 237 3.52 -13.77 -2.61
CA LEU A 237 2.68 -14.54 -3.53
C LEU A 237 3.49 -15.22 -4.65
N PRO A 238 4.40 -14.54 -5.40
CA PRO A 238 5.19 -15.21 -6.43
C PRO A 238 6.07 -16.33 -5.86
N SER A 239 6.75 -16.09 -4.75
CA SER A 239 7.61 -17.08 -4.09
C SER A 239 6.82 -18.29 -3.59
N LEU A 240 5.61 -18.09 -3.07
CA LEU A 240 4.73 -19.17 -2.61
C LEU A 240 4.19 -20.00 -3.80
N VAL A 241 3.91 -19.37 -4.94
CA VAL A 241 3.51 -20.06 -6.18
C VAL A 241 4.68 -20.92 -6.69
N VAL A 242 5.88 -20.38 -6.75
CA VAL A 242 7.08 -21.13 -7.15
C VAL A 242 7.36 -22.28 -6.16
N ALA A 243 7.18 -22.06 -4.86
CA ALA A 243 7.34 -23.10 -3.84
C ALA A 243 6.27 -24.22 -3.91
N LYS A 244 5.15 -24.01 -4.64
CA LYS A 244 4.18 -25.06 -5.00
C LYS A 244 4.59 -25.85 -6.26
N GLY A 245 5.75 -25.55 -6.87
CA GLY A 245 6.24 -26.24 -8.08
C GLY A 245 5.90 -25.55 -9.41
N HIS A 246 5.43 -24.31 -9.37
CA HIS A 246 5.10 -23.53 -10.55
C HIS A 246 6.25 -22.65 -11.04
N LEU A 247 6.15 -22.15 -12.28
CA LEU A 247 7.13 -21.27 -12.87
C LEU A 247 7.07 -19.86 -12.27
N SER A 248 8.19 -19.10 -12.31
CA SER A 248 8.22 -17.73 -11.82
C SER A 248 7.30 -16.79 -12.61
N GLY A 249 7.13 -17.01 -13.92
CA GLY A 249 6.15 -16.31 -14.75
C GLY A 249 4.70 -16.53 -14.28
N GLU A 250 4.36 -17.73 -13.81
CA GLU A 250 3.03 -18.05 -13.28
C GLU A 250 2.76 -17.34 -11.93
N GLY A 251 3.80 -17.23 -11.09
CA GLY A 251 3.76 -16.41 -9.89
C GLY A 251 3.57 -14.93 -10.19
N ALA A 252 4.19 -14.44 -11.24
CA ALA A 252 3.99 -13.09 -11.73
C ALA A 252 2.56 -12.88 -12.28
N ALA A 253 1.99 -13.87 -13.01
CA ALA A 253 0.60 -13.84 -13.46
C ALA A 253 -0.38 -13.75 -12.29
N ALA A 254 -0.17 -14.52 -11.23
CA ALA A 254 -0.99 -14.45 -10.01
C ALA A 254 -0.97 -13.04 -9.39
N SER A 255 0.21 -12.42 -9.29
CA SER A 255 0.36 -11.06 -8.80
C SER A 255 -0.22 -10.02 -9.74
N PHE A 256 -0.14 -10.22 -11.06
CA PHE A 256 -0.80 -9.35 -12.03
C PHE A 256 -2.31 -9.30 -11.79
N TRP A 257 -2.96 -10.44 -11.71
CA TRP A 257 -4.41 -10.50 -11.51
C TRP A 257 -4.83 -10.00 -10.13
N PHE A 258 -4.01 -10.22 -9.09
CA PHE A 258 -4.21 -9.63 -7.77
C PHE A 258 -4.25 -8.09 -7.86
N ASN A 259 -3.23 -7.46 -8.46
CA ASN A 259 -3.14 -6.01 -8.59
C ASN A 259 -4.18 -5.44 -9.56
N ALA A 260 -4.37 -6.06 -10.73
CA ALA A 260 -5.32 -5.59 -11.74
C ALA A 260 -6.78 -5.61 -11.23
N ALA A 261 -7.16 -6.66 -10.48
CA ALA A 261 -8.48 -6.76 -9.89
C ALA A 261 -8.70 -5.79 -8.71
N SER A 262 -7.64 -5.32 -8.08
CA SER A 262 -7.74 -4.46 -6.90
C SER A 262 -8.27 -3.06 -7.22
N VAL A 263 -8.01 -2.54 -8.42
CA VAL A 263 -8.48 -1.20 -8.83
C VAL A 263 -10.01 -1.17 -8.93
N PRO A 264 -10.65 -1.98 -9.79
CA PRO A 264 -12.11 -2.00 -9.85
C PRO A 264 -12.73 -2.52 -8.54
N GLY A 265 -12.05 -3.44 -7.82
CA GLY A 265 -12.53 -3.98 -6.57
C GLY A 265 -12.61 -2.95 -5.44
N ALA A 266 -11.61 -2.08 -5.31
CA ALA A 266 -11.63 -1.01 -4.32
C ALA A 266 -12.77 0.00 -4.61
N LEU A 267 -13.00 0.33 -5.88
CA LEU A 267 -14.11 1.20 -6.29
C LEU A 267 -15.46 0.53 -6.00
N LEU A 268 -15.60 -0.75 -6.34
CA LEU A 268 -16.80 -1.54 -6.06
C LEU A 268 -17.10 -1.58 -4.56
N LEU A 269 -16.08 -1.79 -3.71
CA LEU A 269 -16.26 -1.82 -2.25
C LEU A 269 -16.68 -0.46 -1.70
N GLY A 270 -16.14 0.64 -2.25
CA GLY A 270 -16.57 2.00 -1.90
C GLY A 270 -18.05 2.23 -2.21
N VAL A 271 -18.47 1.93 -3.44
CA VAL A 271 -19.88 2.01 -3.87
C VAL A 271 -20.78 1.13 -3.00
N LEU A 272 -20.34 -0.10 -2.72
CA LEU A 272 -21.11 -1.01 -1.87
C LEU A 272 -21.24 -0.49 -0.43
N ALA A 273 -20.19 0.16 0.09
CA ALA A 273 -20.23 0.79 1.41
C ALA A 273 -21.25 1.95 1.47
N ASP A 274 -21.38 2.71 0.40
CA ASP A 274 -22.34 3.82 0.30
C ASP A 274 -23.78 3.30 0.18
N PHE A 275 -24.05 2.30 -0.68
CA PHE A 275 -25.40 1.79 -0.92
C PHE A 275 -25.90 0.81 0.14
N ALA A 276 -25.10 -0.19 0.51
CA ALA A 276 -25.49 -1.24 1.43
C ALA A 276 -25.08 -0.97 2.89
N GLY A 277 -24.26 0.06 3.09
CA GLY A 277 -23.67 0.45 4.35
C GLY A 277 -22.35 -0.28 4.65
N VAL A 278 -21.43 0.43 5.29
CA VAL A 278 -20.05 0.00 5.56
C VAL A 278 -19.96 -1.38 6.21
N ARG A 279 -20.86 -1.70 7.16
CA ARG A 279 -20.83 -3.00 7.84
C ARG A 279 -21.06 -4.17 6.87
N ARG A 280 -22.08 -4.07 5.99
CA ARG A 280 -22.39 -5.14 5.03
C ARG A 280 -21.27 -5.28 4.00
N ALA A 281 -20.73 -4.16 3.53
CA ALA A 281 -19.60 -4.13 2.62
C ALA A 281 -18.36 -4.83 3.21
N LEU A 282 -18.03 -4.55 4.48
CA LEU A 282 -16.90 -5.21 5.17
C LEU A 282 -17.15 -6.69 5.41
N VAL A 283 -18.37 -7.11 5.79
CA VAL A 283 -18.70 -8.53 5.95
C VAL A 283 -18.49 -9.30 4.63
N LEU A 284 -18.97 -8.75 3.51
CA LEU A 284 -18.78 -9.35 2.20
C LEU A 284 -17.29 -9.38 1.83
N ALA A 285 -16.57 -8.28 2.03
CA ALA A 285 -15.16 -8.18 1.66
C ALA A 285 -14.29 -9.18 2.47
N TYR A 286 -14.42 -9.19 3.78
CA TYR A 286 -13.68 -10.14 4.63
C TYR A 286 -14.07 -11.59 4.36
N GLY A 287 -15.36 -11.86 4.12
CA GLY A 287 -15.84 -13.19 3.72
C GLY A 287 -15.23 -13.67 2.41
N THR A 288 -15.20 -12.80 1.39
CA THR A 288 -14.57 -13.12 0.10
C THR A 288 -13.07 -13.34 0.24
N VAL A 289 -12.38 -12.52 1.05
CA VAL A 289 -10.93 -12.68 1.31
C VAL A 289 -10.64 -14.01 2.01
N LEU A 290 -11.43 -14.42 3.00
CA LEU A 290 -11.30 -15.72 3.67
C LEU A 290 -11.49 -16.89 2.70
N ILE A 291 -12.54 -16.86 1.87
CA ILE A 291 -12.82 -17.88 0.85
C ILE A 291 -11.66 -17.94 -0.14
N SER A 292 -11.19 -16.78 -0.61
CA SER A 292 -10.09 -16.70 -1.59
C SER A 292 -8.78 -17.26 -1.03
N LEU A 293 -8.44 -16.96 0.22
CA LEU A 293 -7.23 -17.49 0.87
C LEU A 293 -7.30 -19.02 1.02
N TYR A 294 -8.43 -19.54 1.50
CA TYR A 294 -8.62 -20.98 1.67
C TYR A 294 -8.43 -21.73 0.33
N PHE A 295 -9.11 -21.30 -0.72
CA PHE A 295 -8.98 -21.95 -2.03
C PHE A 295 -7.60 -21.69 -2.67
N LEU A 296 -6.98 -20.54 -2.45
CA LEU A 296 -5.62 -20.28 -2.92
C LEU A 296 -4.58 -21.17 -2.21
N GLY A 297 -4.76 -21.40 -0.91
CA GLY A 297 -3.94 -22.34 -0.13
C GLY A 297 -4.03 -23.76 -0.69
N ALA A 298 -5.23 -24.22 -1.02
CA ALA A 298 -5.49 -25.55 -1.56
C ALA A 298 -5.19 -25.69 -3.08
N ALA A 299 -5.14 -24.58 -3.85
CA ALA A 299 -4.98 -24.59 -5.30
C ALA A 299 -3.68 -25.26 -5.75
N GLN A 300 -3.78 -26.16 -6.75
CA GLN A 300 -2.65 -26.84 -7.38
C GLN A 300 -2.48 -26.45 -8.85
N SER A 301 -3.54 -26.03 -9.54
CA SER A 301 -3.46 -25.62 -10.94
C SER A 301 -3.24 -24.12 -11.07
N VAL A 302 -2.47 -23.70 -12.07
CA VAL A 302 -2.19 -22.28 -12.37
C VAL A 302 -3.47 -21.47 -12.52
N ILE A 303 -4.47 -22.02 -13.21
CA ILE A 303 -5.76 -21.36 -13.45
C ILE A 303 -6.44 -21.04 -12.10
N MET A 304 -6.47 -21.99 -11.17
CA MET A 304 -7.05 -21.76 -9.84
C MET A 304 -6.24 -20.77 -9.02
N ILE A 305 -4.90 -20.84 -9.05
CA ILE A 305 -4.02 -19.91 -8.37
C ILE A 305 -4.27 -18.48 -8.87
N VAL A 306 -4.30 -18.29 -10.17
CA VAL A 306 -4.54 -16.98 -10.80
C VAL A 306 -5.94 -16.46 -10.48
N ALA A 307 -6.97 -17.30 -10.60
CA ALA A 307 -8.36 -16.92 -10.33
C ALA A 307 -8.55 -16.49 -8.86
N TRP A 308 -8.06 -17.28 -7.91
CA TRP A 308 -8.20 -16.96 -6.49
C TRP A 308 -7.29 -15.80 -6.05
N SER A 309 -6.14 -15.61 -6.69
CA SER A 309 -5.32 -14.42 -6.49
C SER A 309 -6.02 -13.16 -6.98
N GLY A 310 -6.66 -13.19 -8.14
CA GLY A 310 -7.49 -12.10 -8.63
C GLY A 310 -8.66 -11.79 -7.70
N MET A 311 -9.40 -12.83 -7.24
CA MET A 311 -10.51 -12.65 -6.31
C MET A 311 -10.04 -12.08 -4.96
N LEU A 312 -8.88 -12.53 -4.46
CA LEU A 312 -8.25 -11.96 -3.27
C LEU A 312 -7.93 -10.47 -3.47
N GLY A 313 -7.43 -10.10 -4.65
CA GLY A 313 -7.12 -8.72 -5.02
C GLY A 313 -8.34 -7.80 -5.03
N VAL A 314 -9.52 -8.29 -5.42
CA VAL A 314 -10.74 -7.46 -5.50
C VAL A 314 -11.01 -6.69 -4.20
N PHE A 315 -10.88 -7.32 -3.05
CA PHE A 315 -11.28 -6.66 -1.80
C PHE A 315 -10.15 -6.36 -0.83
N THR A 316 -8.98 -7.03 -0.92
CA THR A 316 -7.92 -6.87 0.09
C THR A 316 -7.43 -5.42 0.23
N PRO A 317 -7.06 -4.68 -0.85
CA PRO A 317 -6.70 -3.27 -0.73
C PRO A 317 -7.89 -2.37 -0.37
N GLY A 318 -9.08 -2.68 -0.90
CA GLY A 318 -10.30 -1.92 -0.63
C GLY A 318 -10.70 -1.90 0.85
N ILE A 319 -10.50 -3.01 1.57
CA ILE A 319 -10.70 -3.09 3.02
C ILE A 319 -9.88 -2.01 3.73
N THR A 320 -8.61 -1.85 3.38
CA THR A 320 -7.72 -0.84 3.99
C THR A 320 -8.25 0.58 3.76
N PHE A 321 -8.72 0.89 2.56
CA PHE A 321 -9.27 2.21 2.25
C PHE A 321 -10.57 2.50 3.02
N VAL A 322 -11.46 1.51 3.13
CA VAL A 322 -12.68 1.65 3.94
C VAL A 322 -12.34 1.85 5.42
N LEU A 323 -11.39 1.10 5.97
CA LEU A 323 -10.94 1.26 7.36
C LEU A 323 -10.35 2.65 7.61
N TYR A 324 -9.54 3.18 6.70
CA TYR A 324 -9.01 4.54 6.80
C TYR A 324 -10.11 5.59 6.74
N GLY A 325 -11.16 5.37 5.93
CA GLY A 325 -12.35 6.23 5.89
C GLY A 325 -13.15 6.26 7.19
N LEU A 326 -13.03 5.23 8.04
CA LEU A 326 -13.68 5.18 9.36
C LEU A 326 -12.93 5.99 10.44
N ALA A 327 -11.67 6.38 10.23
CA ALA A 327 -10.89 7.09 11.22
C ALA A 327 -11.39 8.53 11.48
N PRO A 328 -11.59 9.41 10.46
CA PRO A 328 -11.97 10.81 10.69
C PRO A 328 -13.25 11.01 11.51
N PRO A 329 -14.34 10.25 11.32
CA PRO A 329 -15.57 10.41 12.10
C PRO A 329 -15.45 10.08 13.59
N LEU A 330 -14.43 9.30 13.98
CA LEU A 330 -14.22 8.89 15.38
C LEU A 330 -13.68 10.01 16.26
N TYR A 331 -13.09 11.06 15.66
CA TYR A 331 -12.33 12.05 16.40
C TYR A 331 -12.88 13.46 16.23
N PRO A 332 -12.87 14.28 17.30
CA PRO A 332 -13.25 15.70 17.24
C PRO A 332 -12.41 16.46 16.21
N ALA A 333 -12.99 17.51 15.61
CA ALA A 333 -12.36 18.27 14.52
C ALA A 333 -10.94 18.77 14.86
N LYS A 334 -10.71 19.24 16.11
CA LYS A 334 -9.41 19.77 16.58
C LYS A 334 -8.28 18.74 16.55
N VAL A 335 -8.56 17.45 16.72
CA VAL A 335 -7.56 16.37 16.84
C VAL A 335 -7.65 15.35 15.71
N ARG A 336 -8.63 15.51 14.81
CA ARG A 336 -9.00 14.53 13.77
C ARG A 336 -7.83 14.14 12.87
N ALA A 337 -7.08 15.11 12.38
CA ALA A 337 -5.94 14.86 11.49
C ALA A 337 -4.85 14.05 12.19
N ALA A 338 -4.44 14.47 13.38
CA ALA A 338 -3.40 13.81 14.16
C ALA A 338 -3.81 12.38 14.58
N ALA A 339 -5.06 12.21 15.05
CA ALA A 339 -5.56 10.91 15.46
C ALA A 339 -5.72 9.94 14.27
N SER A 340 -6.27 10.41 13.14
CA SER A 340 -6.37 9.59 11.92
C SER A 340 -4.98 9.21 11.39
N GLY A 341 -4.02 10.15 11.41
CA GLY A 341 -2.63 9.88 11.04
C GLY A 341 -1.97 8.82 11.92
N ALA A 342 -2.24 8.85 13.24
CA ALA A 342 -1.74 7.84 14.17
C ALA A 342 -2.29 6.43 13.86
N ILE A 343 -3.59 6.31 13.54
CA ILE A 343 -4.20 5.03 13.15
C ILE A 343 -3.54 4.50 11.87
N VAL A 344 -3.36 5.35 10.86
CA VAL A 344 -2.65 4.96 9.64
C VAL A 344 -1.22 4.51 9.95
N GLY A 345 -0.51 5.24 10.83
CA GLY A 345 0.85 4.92 11.27
C GLY A 345 0.94 3.55 11.97
N ILE A 346 0.01 3.26 12.90
CA ILE A 346 -0.07 1.96 13.57
C ILE A 346 -0.37 0.85 12.55
N GLY A 347 -1.34 1.08 11.65
CA GLY A 347 -1.65 0.15 10.58
C GLY A 347 -0.41 -0.21 9.74
N ARG A 348 0.42 0.79 9.40
CA ARG A 348 1.64 0.59 8.60
C ARG A 348 2.68 -0.35 9.24
N LEU A 349 2.66 -0.56 10.56
CA LEU A 349 3.48 -1.60 11.18
C LEU A 349 3.14 -3.00 10.65
N GLY A 350 1.91 -3.21 10.20
CA GLY A 350 1.48 -4.44 9.53
C GLY A 350 2.23 -4.70 8.22
N THR A 351 2.64 -3.65 7.51
CA THR A 351 3.44 -3.77 6.27
C THR A 351 4.81 -4.40 6.52
N ILE A 352 5.36 -4.19 7.71
CA ILE A 352 6.64 -4.78 8.16
C ILE A 352 6.40 -6.21 8.65
N ALA A 353 5.35 -6.40 9.45
CA ALA A 353 5.06 -7.70 10.09
C ALA A 353 4.68 -8.79 9.08
N GLY A 354 3.95 -8.44 7.99
CA GLY A 354 3.50 -9.40 6.98
C GLY A 354 4.61 -10.19 6.32
N PRO A 355 5.58 -9.55 5.66
CA PRO A 355 6.70 -10.25 5.03
C PRO A 355 7.59 -11.00 6.01
N LEU A 356 7.81 -10.48 7.24
CA LEU A 356 8.55 -11.18 8.29
C LEU A 356 7.83 -12.46 8.72
N LEU A 357 6.52 -12.40 8.91
CA LEU A 357 5.72 -13.57 9.29
C LEU A 357 5.86 -14.70 8.28
N ALA A 358 5.69 -14.41 6.99
CA ALA A 358 5.85 -15.41 5.94
C ALA A 358 7.28 -15.97 5.91
N GLY A 359 8.30 -15.11 6.07
CA GLY A 359 9.71 -15.53 6.15
C GLY A 359 9.96 -16.49 7.30
N GLN A 360 9.45 -16.21 8.48
CA GLN A 360 9.60 -17.07 9.65
C GLN A 360 8.87 -18.40 9.48
N LEU A 361 7.61 -18.40 9.02
CA LEU A 361 6.87 -19.62 8.78
C LEU A 361 7.56 -20.53 7.76
N ARG A 362 8.04 -19.96 6.65
CA ARG A 362 8.83 -20.70 5.65
C ARG A 362 10.17 -21.20 6.21
N GLN A 363 10.85 -20.43 7.06
CA GLN A 363 12.07 -20.84 7.74
C GLN A 363 11.84 -22.02 8.69
N MET A 364 10.65 -22.10 9.32
CA MET A 364 10.22 -23.22 10.15
C MET A 364 9.81 -24.46 9.32
N GLY A 365 9.91 -24.41 7.99
CA GLY A 365 9.59 -25.52 7.10
C GLY A 365 8.12 -25.64 6.72
N TRP A 366 7.28 -24.62 7.00
CA TRP A 366 5.87 -24.66 6.62
C TRP A 366 5.71 -24.73 5.10
N PRO A 367 4.86 -25.63 4.56
CA PRO A 367 4.54 -25.66 3.14
C PRO A 367 3.92 -24.33 2.67
N ALA A 368 4.07 -24.02 1.38
CA ALA A 368 3.57 -22.76 0.82
C ALA A 368 2.05 -22.56 1.03
N GLY A 369 1.25 -23.63 0.89
CA GLY A 369 -0.19 -23.59 1.16
C GLY A 369 -0.49 -23.22 2.62
N SER A 370 0.20 -23.83 3.56
CA SER A 370 0.02 -23.57 5.00
C SER A 370 0.40 -22.14 5.39
N VAL A 371 1.37 -21.51 4.70
CA VAL A 371 1.68 -20.09 4.91
C VAL A 371 0.51 -19.21 4.45
N ILE A 372 -0.17 -19.58 3.36
CA ILE A 372 -1.39 -18.89 2.90
C ILE A 372 -2.51 -19.11 3.92
N ASP A 373 -2.71 -20.33 4.40
CA ASP A 373 -3.74 -20.66 5.39
C ASP A 373 -3.52 -19.94 6.73
N ALA A 374 -2.27 -19.68 7.11
CA ALA A 374 -1.93 -18.90 8.30
C ALA A 374 -2.49 -17.46 8.27
N MET A 375 -2.84 -16.93 7.11
CA MET A 375 -3.52 -15.64 7.00
C MET A 375 -5.01 -15.71 7.40
N LEU A 376 -5.64 -16.88 7.35
CA LEU A 376 -7.08 -17.04 7.67
C LEU A 376 -7.45 -16.51 9.06
N PRO A 377 -6.77 -16.93 10.16
CA PRO A 377 -7.07 -16.39 11.49
C PRO A 377 -6.79 -14.87 11.58
N ILE A 378 -5.78 -14.36 10.87
CA ILE A 378 -5.46 -12.93 10.83
C ILE A 378 -6.60 -12.13 10.21
N VAL A 379 -7.12 -12.59 9.06
CA VAL A 379 -8.27 -11.99 8.37
C VAL A 379 -9.53 -12.10 9.21
N LEU A 380 -9.77 -13.24 9.88
CA LEU A 380 -10.92 -13.44 10.73
C LEU A 380 -10.94 -12.46 11.91
N VAL A 381 -9.82 -12.33 12.64
CA VAL A 381 -9.69 -11.39 13.76
C VAL A 381 -9.83 -9.94 13.26
N GLY A 382 -9.18 -9.59 12.15
CA GLY A 382 -9.33 -8.26 11.53
C GLY A 382 -10.79 -7.94 11.16
N GLY A 383 -11.50 -8.91 10.59
CA GLY A 383 -12.91 -8.80 10.25
C GLY A 383 -13.79 -8.63 11.49
N VAL A 384 -13.57 -9.42 12.54
CA VAL A 384 -14.29 -9.27 13.82
C VAL A 384 -14.08 -7.89 14.42
N CYS A 385 -12.84 -7.37 14.43
CA CYS A 385 -12.54 -6.02 14.92
C CYS A 385 -13.29 -4.96 14.09
N ALA A 386 -13.25 -5.04 12.77
CA ALA A 386 -13.90 -4.08 11.86
C ALA A 386 -15.44 -4.11 11.98
N ILE A 387 -16.04 -5.29 12.04
CA ILE A 387 -17.49 -5.47 12.18
C ILE A 387 -17.98 -5.01 13.55
N THR A 388 -17.23 -5.30 14.61
CA THR A 388 -17.54 -4.84 15.98
C THR A 388 -17.48 -3.32 16.07
N LEU A 389 -16.47 -2.69 15.47
CA LEU A 389 -16.35 -1.23 15.36
C LEU A 389 -17.59 -0.61 14.72
N THR A 390 -17.96 -1.10 13.53
CA THR A 390 -19.13 -0.55 12.79
C THR A 390 -20.44 -0.74 13.53
N SER A 391 -20.57 -1.81 14.32
CA SER A 391 -21.73 -2.07 15.16
C SER A 391 -21.85 -1.08 16.32
N ARG A 392 -20.72 -0.67 16.91
CA ARG A 392 -20.65 0.36 17.97
C ARG A 392 -20.97 1.73 17.43
N LEU A 393 -20.41 2.11 16.28
CA LEU A 393 -20.68 3.40 15.64
C LEU A 393 -22.18 3.62 15.36
N ARG A 394 -22.91 2.57 14.98
CA ARG A 394 -24.36 2.66 14.80
C ARG A 394 -25.14 2.88 16.11
N ARG A 395 -24.65 2.38 17.24
CA ARG A 395 -25.30 2.54 18.56
C ARG A 395 -25.05 3.91 19.17
N THR A 396 -23.93 4.55 18.82
CA THR A 396 -23.53 5.87 19.34
C THR A 396 -23.98 7.03 18.46
N ALA A 397 -24.45 6.77 17.23
CA ALA A 397 -25.12 7.78 16.40
C ALA A 397 -26.46 8.14 17.06
N PRO A 398 -26.67 9.41 17.53
CA PRO A 398 -27.95 9.79 18.12
C PRO A 398 -29.06 9.68 17.08
N ALA A 399 -30.28 9.42 17.54
CA ALA A 399 -31.53 9.40 16.77
C ALA A 399 -31.89 10.78 16.12
N ALA A 400 -30.92 11.60 15.81
CA ALA A 400 -31.01 12.97 15.30
C ALA A 400 -31.21 13.07 13.76
N GLN A 401 -31.49 11.95 13.07
CA GLN A 401 -31.85 11.95 11.64
C GLN A 401 -33.20 11.31 11.36
N ALA A 402 -34.06 11.22 12.34
CA ALA A 402 -35.46 10.77 12.19
C ALA A 402 -36.45 11.86 12.64
N ALA A 403 -36.18 13.11 12.31
CA ALA A 403 -37.15 14.19 12.42
C ALA A 403 -37.07 15.05 11.15
#